data_1a869e07a0b497636101cdd2b6eced00
#
_entry.id   1a869e07a0b497636101cdd2b6eced00
#
_cell.length_a   1.000
_cell.length_b   1.000
_cell.length_c   1.000
_cell.angle_alpha   90.00
_cell.angle_beta   90.00
_cell.angle_gamma   90.00
#
_symmetry.space_group_name_H-M   'P 1'
#
loop_
_entity.id
_entity.type
_entity.pdbx_description
1 polymer ?
#
loop_
_entity_poly.entity_id
_entity_poly.type
_entity_poly.pdbx_seq_one_letter_code
_entity_poly.pdbx_strand_id
1 'polypeptide(L)'
;MGHQGATGKGGEGTRAGGAFFSGTMGMEGLSAEKLGQDRDHHLELTLVAGQKGLGKQITRSQVQKMGLALTGFTKFIDPERIQIIGNTEMAYFRTLPPSKQHEVIERICDLDMACVVVTRNLEIPEELLKKAEERGIPLFRTPLRSFDFIERVTKLLEAKLAPSTSLHGVLVDVFGVGVLILGKSGIGKSECALDLILRGHRLVADDMVRIQRRSPTTVLGTGFEVIKHHMEVRGLGIINIRSLFGVEAIREQKKIELVVELLEWDPNQDYDRLGFEEERFTILGVELPMLRIPVTPARNLTTIVEVAARNYLLKRMGFDSALEFEKKLLQTMEKPMETDSGEEDEVE
;
A
#
# COMPACT_ATOMS: atom_id res chain seq x y z
N MET A 1 -35.55 35.69 36.72
CA MET A 1 -34.84 34.65 37.52
C MET A 1 -34.23 33.68 36.51
N GLY A 2 -32.96 33.84 36.31
CA GLY A 2 -32.17 33.11 35.36
C GLY A 2 -31.55 31.83 35.92
N HIS A 3 -31.31 30.89 35.04
CA HIS A 3 -30.26 29.89 35.24
C HIS A 3 -29.48 29.71 33.91
N GLN A 4 -28.23 30.12 33.95
CA GLN A 4 -27.24 29.89 32.93
C GLN A 4 -26.75 28.45 33.07
N GLY A 5 -26.84 27.69 32.00
CA GLY A 5 -26.20 26.38 31.83
C GLY A 5 -24.86 26.53 31.09
N ALA A 6 -23.79 26.11 31.72
CA ALA A 6 -22.45 26.13 31.17
C ALA A 6 -22.27 25.08 30.09
N THR A 7 -21.84 25.51 28.87
CA THR A 7 -21.44 24.65 27.78
C THR A 7 -19.97 24.28 27.97
N GLY A 8 -19.70 22.99 28.17
CA GLY A 8 -18.37 22.42 28.14
C GLY A 8 -17.80 22.43 26.70
N LYS A 9 -16.66 23.06 26.52
CA LYS A 9 -15.87 23.01 25.29
C LYS A 9 -15.17 21.66 25.26
N GLY A 10 -15.60 20.78 24.36
CA GLY A 10 -14.85 19.63 23.91
C GLY A 10 -13.65 20.09 23.08
N GLY A 11 -12.45 19.72 23.50
CA GLY A 11 -11.23 20.00 22.76
C GLY A 11 -11.19 19.20 21.47
N GLU A 12 -11.25 19.89 20.35
CA GLU A 12 -10.91 19.35 19.02
C GLU A 12 -9.40 19.15 18.94
N GLY A 13 -8.97 17.89 19.02
CA GLY A 13 -7.61 17.47 18.68
C GLY A 13 -7.36 17.64 17.16
N THR A 14 -6.74 18.73 16.77
CA THR A 14 -6.48 19.11 15.38
C THR A 14 -5.17 18.50 14.87
N ARG A 15 -5.24 17.49 14.00
CA ARG A 15 -4.75 17.49 12.61
C ARG A 15 -3.44 18.25 12.31
N ALA A 16 -2.34 17.53 12.27
CA ALA A 16 -1.16 17.91 11.51
C ALA A 16 -0.83 16.83 10.45
N GLY A 17 -1.77 16.53 9.55
CA GLY A 17 -1.57 15.57 8.47
C GLY A 17 -1.58 16.16 7.05
N GLY A 18 -1.63 17.52 6.92
CA GLY A 18 -1.96 18.17 5.65
C GLY A 18 -0.81 18.51 4.70
N ALA A 19 0.46 18.46 5.12
CA ALA A 19 1.57 19.02 4.34
C ALA A 19 2.37 18.01 3.50
N PHE A 20 2.18 16.71 3.67
CA PHE A 20 2.99 15.69 2.99
C PHE A 20 2.29 15.00 1.80
N PHE A 21 1.01 15.25 1.59
CA PHE A 21 0.28 14.68 0.48
C PHE A 21 0.43 15.55 -0.78
N SER A 22 1.32 15.17 -1.68
CA SER A 22 1.34 15.67 -3.05
C SER A 22 0.99 14.51 -4.00
N GLY A 23 -0.28 14.27 -4.22
CA GLY A 23 -0.68 13.25 -5.19
C GLY A 23 -2.16 12.94 -5.10
N THR A 24 -2.81 13.02 -6.23
CA THR A 24 -4.17 12.57 -6.46
C THR A 24 -4.28 11.09 -6.09
N MET A 25 -5.24 10.73 -5.25
CA MET A 25 -5.73 9.35 -5.12
C MET A 25 -6.32 8.95 -6.46
N GLY A 26 -5.50 8.39 -7.36
CA GLY A 26 -5.93 7.88 -8.64
C GLY A 26 -6.09 6.36 -8.55
N MET A 27 -7.33 5.87 -8.57
CA MET A 27 -7.58 4.50 -9.00
C MET A 27 -7.46 4.51 -10.52
N GLU A 28 -6.25 4.34 -11.07
CA GLU A 28 -6.08 4.13 -12.51
C GLU A 28 -6.60 2.73 -12.83
N GLY A 29 -7.61 2.65 -13.72
CA GLY A 29 -8.05 1.40 -14.30
C GLY A 29 -6.94 0.75 -15.13
N LEU A 30 -7.01 -0.55 -15.35
CA LEU A 30 -6.16 -1.26 -16.30
C LEU A 30 -6.88 -1.30 -17.66
N SER A 31 -6.29 -0.71 -18.71
CA SER A 31 -6.88 -0.81 -20.05
C SER A 31 -6.83 -2.25 -20.56
N ALA A 32 -7.82 -2.64 -21.39
CA ALA A 32 -7.85 -3.95 -22.04
C ALA A 32 -6.60 -4.16 -22.94
N GLU A 33 -6.04 -3.08 -23.50
CA GLU A 33 -4.78 -3.13 -24.25
C GLU A 33 -3.62 -3.58 -23.36
N LYS A 34 -3.42 -2.93 -22.22
CA LYS A 34 -2.37 -3.28 -21.24
C LYS A 34 -2.55 -4.70 -20.69
N LEU A 35 -3.80 -5.15 -20.51
CA LEU A 35 -4.10 -6.54 -20.15
C LEU A 35 -3.60 -7.51 -21.21
N GLY A 36 -3.88 -7.24 -22.49
CA GLY A 36 -3.46 -8.09 -23.61
C GLY A 36 -1.94 -8.11 -23.85
N GLN A 37 -1.24 -7.05 -23.42
CA GLN A 37 0.22 -6.91 -23.54
C GLN A 37 0.99 -7.47 -22.34
N ASP A 38 0.31 -7.89 -21.27
CA ASP A 38 0.97 -8.42 -20.09
C ASP A 38 1.72 -9.72 -20.40
N ARG A 39 3.02 -9.74 -20.07
CA ARG A 39 3.90 -10.90 -20.25
C ARG A 39 4.33 -11.53 -18.93
N ASP A 40 4.25 -10.80 -17.84
CA ASP A 40 4.79 -11.22 -16.54
C ASP A 40 3.92 -12.28 -15.88
N HIS A 41 2.60 -12.23 -16.11
CA HIS A 41 1.64 -13.16 -15.51
C HIS A 41 1.29 -14.34 -16.43
N HIS A 42 1.92 -14.42 -17.63
CA HIS A 42 1.72 -15.52 -18.59
C HIS A 42 0.23 -15.82 -18.85
N LEU A 43 -0.56 -14.77 -19.14
CA LEU A 43 -2.00 -14.89 -19.43
C LEU A 43 -2.29 -15.50 -20.80
N GLU A 44 -1.31 -15.47 -21.72
CA GLU A 44 -1.37 -16.04 -23.07
C GLU A 44 -2.62 -15.56 -23.85
N LEU A 45 -2.91 -14.27 -23.76
CA LEU A 45 -4.06 -13.65 -24.38
C LEU A 45 -3.82 -13.34 -25.85
N THR A 46 -4.78 -13.71 -26.69
CA THR A 46 -4.84 -13.32 -28.11
C THR A 46 -6.13 -12.54 -28.32
N LEU A 47 -6.04 -11.31 -28.83
CA LEU A 47 -7.21 -10.53 -29.22
C LEU A 47 -7.82 -11.16 -30.49
N VAL A 48 -9.13 -11.42 -30.47
CA VAL A 48 -9.85 -12.04 -31.59
C VAL A 48 -10.94 -11.14 -32.16
N ALA A 49 -11.41 -10.13 -31.42
CA ALA A 49 -12.36 -9.11 -31.89
C ALA A 49 -12.37 -7.90 -30.95
N GLY A 50 -12.99 -6.79 -31.35
CA GLY A 50 -13.22 -5.62 -30.50
C GLY A 50 -12.01 -4.71 -30.38
N GLN A 51 -11.15 -4.62 -31.40
CA GLN A 51 -9.94 -3.79 -31.37
C GLN A 51 -10.20 -2.33 -31.01
N LYS A 52 -11.31 -1.75 -31.46
CA LYS A 52 -11.69 -0.37 -31.14
C LYS A 52 -11.92 -0.11 -29.63
N GLY A 53 -12.23 -1.16 -28.87
CA GLY A 53 -12.50 -1.09 -27.43
C GLY A 53 -11.30 -1.30 -26.52
N LEU A 54 -10.08 -1.45 -27.03
CA LEU A 54 -8.88 -1.73 -26.23
C LEU A 54 -8.55 -0.66 -25.18
N GLY A 55 -9.06 0.57 -25.35
CA GLY A 55 -8.94 1.64 -24.36
C GLY A 55 -9.89 1.52 -23.15
N LYS A 56 -10.88 0.60 -23.18
CA LYS A 56 -11.81 0.41 -22.07
C LYS A 56 -11.07 0.00 -20.81
N GLN A 57 -11.55 0.51 -19.66
CA GLN A 57 -10.88 0.36 -18.37
C GLN A 57 -11.50 -0.75 -17.52
N ILE A 58 -10.66 -1.61 -17.01
CA ILE A 58 -10.97 -2.59 -15.98
C ILE A 58 -10.66 -1.92 -14.65
N THR A 59 -11.66 -1.70 -13.80
CA THR A 59 -11.49 -1.00 -12.52
C THR A 59 -11.71 -1.92 -11.31
N ARG A 60 -12.13 -3.15 -11.55
CA ARG A 60 -12.37 -4.15 -10.50
C ARG A 60 -11.36 -5.28 -10.58
N SER A 61 -10.81 -5.67 -9.41
CA SER A 61 -9.86 -6.78 -9.34
C SER A 61 -10.52 -8.17 -9.45
N GLN A 62 -11.82 -8.24 -9.20
CA GLN A 62 -12.56 -9.50 -9.28
C GLN A 62 -13.00 -9.76 -10.72
N VAL A 63 -12.85 -10.97 -11.17
CA VAL A 63 -13.37 -11.44 -12.46
C VAL A 63 -14.79 -12.01 -12.30
N GLN A 64 -15.54 -12.10 -13.40
CA GLN A 64 -16.91 -12.60 -13.38
C GLN A 64 -17.14 -13.63 -14.47
N LYS A 65 -17.78 -14.77 -14.13
CA LYS A 65 -18.22 -15.76 -15.10
C LYS A 65 -19.60 -15.41 -15.65
N MET A 66 -19.79 -15.61 -16.95
CA MET A 66 -21.01 -15.21 -17.64
C MET A 66 -22.15 -16.26 -17.58
N GLY A 67 -22.03 -17.32 -16.78
CA GLY A 67 -23.01 -18.41 -16.76
C GLY A 67 -24.47 -17.95 -16.61
N LEU A 68 -24.77 -17.11 -15.63
CA LEU A 68 -26.12 -16.59 -15.42
C LEU A 68 -26.54 -15.57 -16.50
N ALA A 69 -25.59 -14.81 -17.06
CA ALA A 69 -25.90 -13.87 -18.15
C ALA A 69 -26.42 -14.59 -19.40
N LEU A 70 -25.85 -15.76 -19.69
CA LEU A 70 -26.30 -16.60 -20.81
C LEU A 70 -27.74 -17.11 -20.63
N THR A 71 -28.26 -17.24 -19.40
CA THR A 71 -29.65 -17.60 -19.15
C THR A 71 -30.62 -16.43 -19.23
N GLY A 72 -30.11 -15.20 -19.44
CA GLY A 72 -30.90 -13.98 -19.50
C GLY A 72 -30.85 -13.12 -18.24
N PHE A 73 -30.19 -13.58 -17.20
CA PHE A 73 -30.05 -12.84 -15.94
C PHE A 73 -28.79 -11.96 -15.94
N THR A 74 -28.94 -10.73 -16.46
CA THR A 74 -27.81 -9.78 -16.64
C THR A 74 -27.70 -8.72 -15.57
N LYS A 75 -28.69 -8.62 -14.65
CA LYS A 75 -28.80 -7.54 -13.66
C LYS A 75 -27.55 -7.30 -12.81
N PHE A 76 -26.73 -8.32 -12.57
CA PHE A 76 -25.54 -8.26 -11.72
C PHE A 76 -24.24 -8.44 -12.51
N ILE A 77 -24.28 -8.26 -13.83
CA ILE A 77 -23.06 -8.16 -14.61
C ILE A 77 -22.46 -6.77 -14.36
N ASP A 78 -21.22 -6.75 -13.88
CA ASP A 78 -20.44 -5.53 -13.68
C ASP A 78 -19.58 -5.29 -14.94
N PRO A 79 -19.90 -4.28 -15.78
CA PRO A 79 -19.18 -4.04 -17.03
C PRO A 79 -17.69 -3.74 -16.84
N GLU A 80 -17.30 -3.23 -15.67
CA GLU A 80 -15.92 -2.85 -15.36
C GLU A 80 -15.04 -4.05 -14.96
N ARG A 81 -15.61 -5.27 -14.91
CA ARG A 81 -14.89 -6.53 -14.64
C ARG A 81 -14.49 -7.24 -15.93
N ILE A 82 -13.46 -8.08 -15.81
CA ILE A 82 -13.17 -9.08 -16.85
C ILE A 82 -14.26 -10.14 -16.80
N GLN A 83 -14.96 -10.32 -17.93
CA GLN A 83 -15.97 -11.34 -18.09
C GLN A 83 -15.33 -12.62 -18.65
N ILE A 84 -15.67 -13.79 -18.11
CA ILE A 84 -15.08 -15.07 -18.52
C ILE A 84 -16.15 -16.01 -19.08
N ILE A 85 -15.85 -16.57 -20.25
CA ILE A 85 -16.59 -17.66 -20.87
C ILE A 85 -15.68 -18.89 -20.85
N GLY A 86 -16.06 -19.87 -20.06
CA GLY A 86 -15.36 -21.16 -19.96
C GLY A 86 -16.11 -22.28 -20.65
N ASN A 87 -15.65 -23.52 -20.39
CA ASN A 87 -16.25 -24.71 -20.99
C ASN A 87 -17.73 -24.91 -20.61
N THR A 88 -18.09 -24.63 -19.37
CA THR A 88 -19.49 -24.78 -18.90
C THR A 88 -20.41 -23.77 -19.59
N GLU A 89 -19.98 -22.54 -19.69
CA GLU A 89 -20.70 -21.44 -20.34
C GLU A 89 -20.89 -21.75 -21.82
N MET A 90 -19.83 -22.17 -22.51
CA MET A 90 -19.88 -22.48 -23.93
C MET A 90 -20.70 -23.75 -24.21
N ALA A 91 -20.60 -24.79 -23.37
CA ALA A 91 -21.41 -25.99 -23.48
C ALA A 91 -22.90 -25.68 -23.36
N TYR A 92 -23.28 -24.87 -22.35
CA TYR A 92 -24.66 -24.42 -22.20
C TYR A 92 -25.13 -23.62 -23.41
N PHE A 93 -24.36 -22.65 -23.88
CA PHE A 93 -24.69 -21.83 -25.04
C PHE A 93 -24.99 -22.69 -26.29
N ARG A 94 -24.20 -23.74 -26.52
CA ARG A 94 -24.39 -24.69 -27.66
C ARG A 94 -25.67 -25.52 -27.55
N THR A 95 -26.25 -25.69 -26.36
CA THR A 95 -27.52 -26.39 -26.19
C THR A 95 -28.75 -25.54 -26.55
N LEU A 96 -28.58 -24.24 -26.69
CA LEU A 96 -29.64 -23.30 -27.02
C LEU A 96 -30.01 -23.39 -28.51
N PRO A 97 -31.33 -23.24 -28.85
CA PRO A 97 -31.76 -23.08 -30.25
C PRO A 97 -31.12 -21.87 -30.89
N PRO A 98 -30.87 -21.84 -32.22
CA PRO A 98 -30.23 -20.72 -32.89
C PRO A 98 -30.86 -19.34 -32.61
N SER A 99 -32.19 -19.25 -32.56
CA SER A 99 -32.87 -18.02 -32.20
C SER A 99 -32.54 -17.51 -30.78
N LYS A 100 -32.37 -18.44 -29.83
CA LYS A 100 -31.97 -18.08 -28.46
C LYS A 100 -30.49 -17.76 -28.36
N GLN A 101 -29.63 -18.39 -29.15
CA GLN A 101 -28.22 -18.04 -29.24
C GLN A 101 -28.06 -16.59 -29.71
N HIS A 102 -28.80 -16.20 -30.75
CA HIS A 102 -28.83 -14.82 -31.25
C HIS A 102 -29.27 -13.85 -30.15
N GLU A 103 -30.41 -14.10 -29.50
CA GLU A 103 -30.96 -13.24 -28.41
C GLU A 103 -29.93 -13.08 -27.28
N VAL A 104 -29.24 -14.14 -26.89
CA VAL A 104 -28.19 -14.11 -25.85
C VAL A 104 -27.02 -13.26 -26.27
N ILE A 105 -26.51 -13.41 -27.51
CA ILE A 105 -25.38 -12.63 -28.03
C ILE A 105 -25.73 -11.13 -28.04
N GLU A 106 -26.89 -10.76 -28.59
CA GLU A 106 -27.34 -9.37 -28.61
C GLU A 106 -27.35 -8.81 -27.18
N ARG A 107 -27.99 -9.51 -26.26
CA ARG A 107 -28.14 -9.06 -24.87
C ARG A 107 -26.81 -8.87 -24.14
N ILE A 108 -25.87 -9.80 -24.30
CA ILE A 108 -24.57 -9.68 -23.63
C ILE A 108 -23.69 -8.60 -24.27
N CYS A 109 -23.77 -8.42 -25.58
CA CYS A 109 -23.02 -7.36 -26.27
C CYS A 109 -23.59 -5.96 -26.02
N ASP A 110 -24.82 -5.82 -25.56
CA ASP A 110 -25.38 -4.54 -25.13
C ASP A 110 -24.87 -4.05 -23.76
N LEU A 111 -24.13 -4.89 -23.02
CA LEU A 111 -23.65 -4.56 -21.66
C LEU A 111 -22.40 -3.67 -21.62
N ASP A 112 -21.87 -3.23 -22.72
CA ASP A 112 -20.68 -2.34 -22.82
C ASP A 112 -19.48 -2.78 -21.95
N MET A 113 -19.19 -4.07 -21.91
CA MET A 113 -18.18 -4.69 -21.04
C MET A 113 -16.75 -4.19 -21.34
N ALA A 114 -15.93 -4.08 -20.30
CA ALA A 114 -14.52 -3.71 -20.41
C ALA A 114 -13.72 -4.71 -21.24
N CYS A 115 -13.93 -6.01 -21.05
CA CYS A 115 -13.45 -7.07 -21.92
C CYS A 115 -14.09 -8.43 -21.61
N VAL A 116 -14.01 -9.33 -22.56
CA VAL A 116 -14.45 -10.74 -22.43
C VAL A 116 -13.26 -11.65 -22.74
N VAL A 117 -13.07 -12.71 -21.98
CA VAL A 117 -12.02 -13.71 -22.18
C VAL A 117 -12.62 -15.09 -22.34
N VAL A 118 -12.35 -15.73 -23.47
CA VAL A 118 -12.74 -17.12 -23.73
C VAL A 118 -11.53 -18.02 -23.41
N THR A 119 -11.73 -18.96 -22.48
CA THR A 119 -10.64 -19.84 -22.00
C THR A 119 -10.57 -21.14 -22.79
N ARG A 120 -9.45 -21.92 -22.63
CA ARG A 120 -9.21 -23.24 -23.24
C ARG A 120 -9.20 -23.25 -24.78
N ASN A 121 -8.87 -22.11 -25.40
CA ASN A 121 -8.94 -21.98 -26.87
C ASN A 121 -10.27 -22.44 -27.48
N LEU A 122 -11.37 -22.34 -26.71
CA LEU A 122 -12.69 -22.73 -27.20
C LEU A 122 -13.04 -21.98 -28.47
N GLU A 123 -13.72 -22.66 -29.37
CA GLU A 123 -14.27 -22.08 -30.58
C GLU A 123 -15.35 -21.05 -30.25
N ILE A 124 -15.22 -19.86 -30.81
CA ILE A 124 -16.11 -18.73 -30.57
C ILE A 124 -17.10 -18.62 -31.72
N PRO A 125 -18.41 -18.51 -31.45
CA PRO A 125 -19.40 -18.32 -32.51
C PRO A 125 -19.07 -17.07 -33.36
N GLU A 126 -19.18 -17.21 -34.69
CA GLU A 126 -18.89 -16.10 -35.63
C GLU A 126 -19.76 -14.87 -35.34
N GLU A 127 -21.01 -15.08 -34.93
CA GLU A 127 -21.90 -14.00 -34.58
C GLU A 127 -21.41 -13.21 -33.36
N LEU A 128 -20.86 -13.90 -32.34
CA LEU A 128 -20.25 -13.23 -31.18
C LEU A 128 -19.02 -12.43 -31.58
N LEU A 129 -18.18 -12.94 -32.50
CA LEU A 129 -17.01 -12.20 -33.01
C LEU A 129 -17.46 -10.92 -33.74
N LYS A 130 -18.44 -11.02 -34.64
CA LYS A 130 -18.99 -9.86 -35.37
C LYS A 130 -19.57 -8.81 -34.44
N LYS A 131 -20.40 -9.21 -33.48
CA LYS A 131 -21.04 -8.29 -32.51
C LYS A 131 -20.03 -7.64 -31.58
N ALA A 132 -19.04 -8.39 -31.08
CA ALA A 132 -17.96 -7.84 -30.26
C ALA A 132 -17.14 -6.78 -31.03
N GLU A 133 -16.86 -7.00 -32.34
CA GLU A 133 -16.18 -6.03 -33.18
C GLU A 133 -17.04 -4.78 -33.42
N GLU A 134 -18.33 -4.95 -33.75
CA GLU A 134 -19.30 -3.85 -33.97
C GLU A 134 -19.44 -2.96 -32.74
N ARG A 135 -19.58 -3.56 -31.55
CA ARG A 135 -19.76 -2.87 -30.27
C ARG A 135 -18.45 -2.41 -29.63
N GLY A 136 -17.29 -2.76 -30.21
CA GLY A 136 -15.99 -2.46 -29.64
C GLY A 136 -15.82 -3.08 -28.24
N ILE A 137 -16.19 -4.35 -28.08
CA ILE A 137 -15.94 -5.12 -26.85
C ILE A 137 -14.69 -5.96 -27.06
N PRO A 138 -13.57 -5.66 -26.36
CA PRO A 138 -12.36 -6.47 -26.47
C PRO A 138 -12.64 -7.93 -26.12
N LEU A 139 -12.51 -8.82 -27.10
CA LEU A 139 -12.70 -10.25 -26.94
C LEU A 139 -11.34 -10.95 -27.08
N PHE A 140 -10.90 -11.54 -26.00
CA PHE A 140 -9.65 -12.28 -25.95
C PHE A 140 -9.90 -13.78 -25.91
N ARG A 141 -8.91 -14.54 -26.36
CA ARG A 141 -8.85 -15.99 -26.23
C ARG A 141 -7.55 -16.39 -25.53
N THR A 142 -7.61 -17.40 -24.67
CA THR A 142 -6.43 -17.97 -23.98
C THR A 142 -6.51 -19.51 -23.98
N PRO A 143 -5.37 -20.24 -24.09
CA PRO A 143 -5.32 -21.67 -23.93
C PRO A 143 -5.51 -22.13 -22.48
N LEU A 144 -5.35 -21.24 -21.52
CA LEU A 144 -5.43 -21.55 -20.10
C LEU A 144 -6.83 -22.05 -19.71
N ARG A 145 -6.88 -22.92 -18.71
CA ARG A 145 -8.15 -23.28 -18.03
C ARG A 145 -8.67 -22.06 -17.26
N SER A 146 -10.00 -21.98 -17.12
CA SER A 146 -10.61 -20.83 -16.44
C SER A 146 -10.05 -20.63 -15.03
N PHE A 147 -9.76 -21.68 -14.29
CA PHE A 147 -9.18 -21.61 -12.95
C PHE A 147 -7.77 -20.97 -12.98
N ASP A 148 -6.89 -21.49 -13.84
CA ASP A 148 -5.51 -21.00 -13.96
C ASP A 148 -5.47 -19.54 -14.43
N PHE A 149 -6.34 -19.20 -15.40
CA PHE A 149 -6.48 -17.81 -15.87
C PHE A 149 -6.96 -16.87 -14.75
N ILE A 150 -8.01 -17.25 -14.00
CA ILE A 150 -8.57 -16.48 -12.90
C ILE A 150 -7.50 -16.21 -11.84
N GLU A 151 -6.74 -17.23 -11.45
CA GLU A 151 -5.67 -17.07 -10.45
C GLU A 151 -4.62 -16.05 -10.92
N ARG A 152 -4.14 -16.19 -12.15
CA ARG A 152 -3.08 -15.33 -12.69
C ARG A 152 -3.56 -13.90 -12.90
N VAL A 153 -4.73 -13.71 -13.52
CA VAL A 153 -5.27 -12.37 -13.79
C VAL A 153 -5.68 -11.64 -12.52
N THR A 154 -6.16 -12.34 -11.50
CA THR A 154 -6.47 -11.72 -10.21
C THR A 154 -5.20 -11.13 -9.57
N LYS A 155 -4.08 -11.86 -9.59
CA LYS A 155 -2.78 -11.35 -9.11
C LYS A 155 -2.35 -10.09 -9.86
N LEU A 156 -2.51 -10.08 -11.20
CA LEU A 156 -2.24 -8.89 -12.02
C LEU A 156 -3.14 -7.72 -11.60
N LEU A 157 -4.46 -7.95 -11.53
CA LEU A 157 -5.42 -6.89 -11.21
C LEU A 157 -5.21 -6.33 -9.80
N GLU A 158 -4.99 -7.19 -8.81
CA GLU A 158 -4.65 -6.75 -7.44
C GLU A 158 -3.38 -5.92 -7.40
N ALA A 159 -2.36 -6.28 -8.21
CA ALA A 159 -1.13 -5.52 -8.29
C ALA A 159 -1.31 -4.16 -8.99
N LYS A 160 -2.10 -4.10 -10.06
CA LYS A 160 -2.28 -2.88 -10.88
C LYS A 160 -3.35 -1.93 -10.34
N LEU A 161 -4.42 -2.46 -9.75
CA LEU A 161 -5.56 -1.68 -9.24
C LEU A 161 -5.44 -1.35 -7.74
N ALA A 162 -4.38 -1.77 -7.08
CA ALA A 162 -4.18 -1.47 -5.66
C ALA A 162 -4.08 0.05 -5.43
N PRO A 163 -4.79 0.60 -4.44
CA PRO A 163 -4.69 2.01 -4.09
C PRO A 163 -3.24 2.42 -3.90
N SER A 164 -2.84 3.51 -4.53
CA SER A 164 -1.47 4.02 -4.45
C SER A 164 -1.43 5.53 -4.22
N THR A 165 -0.37 5.99 -3.60
CA THR A 165 -0.05 7.41 -3.37
C THR A 165 1.45 7.62 -3.41
N SER A 166 1.89 8.87 -3.37
CA SER A 166 3.29 9.24 -3.26
C SER A 166 3.48 10.20 -2.10
N LEU A 167 4.56 10.01 -1.36
CA LEU A 167 4.95 10.92 -0.28
C LEU A 167 6.37 11.41 -0.47
N HIS A 168 6.60 12.69 -0.15
CA HIS A 168 7.95 13.21 0.00
C HIS A 168 8.59 12.64 1.25
N GLY A 169 9.69 11.93 1.08
CA GLY A 169 10.39 11.27 2.18
C GLY A 169 11.44 10.29 1.69
N VAL A 170 12.06 9.62 2.63
CA VAL A 170 13.08 8.60 2.37
C VAL A 170 12.60 7.28 2.98
N LEU A 171 12.70 6.20 2.23
CA LEU A 171 12.41 4.85 2.74
C LEU A 171 13.68 4.03 2.82
N VAL A 172 13.98 3.55 4.01
CA VAL A 172 15.16 2.72 4.31
C VAL A 172 14.75 1.42 4.99
N ASP A 173 15.43 0.34 4.68
CA ASP A 173 15.31 -0.93 5.40
C ASP A 173 16.36 -0.97 6.52
N VAL A 174 15.93 -0.80 7.76
CA VAL A 174 16.78 -0.74 8.96
C VAL A 174 16.55 -1.99 9.80
N PHE A 175 17.53 -2.88 9.87
CA PHE A 175 17.42 -4.17 10.56
C PHE A 175 16.23 -5.04 10.14
N GLY A 176 15.79 -4.93 8.86
CA GLY A 176 14.59 -5.61 8.40
C GLY A 176 13.28 -4.90 8.69
N VAL A 177 13.30 -3.69 9.27
CA VAL A 177 12.14 -2.80 9.45
C VAL A 177 12.13 -1.75 8.33
N GLY A 178 11.03 -1.59 7.62
CA GLY A 178 10.86 -0.51 6.67
C GLY A 178 10.52 0.79 7.39
N VAL A 179 11.48 1.70 7.44
CA VAL A 179 11.37 3.01 8.09
C VAL A 179 11.15 4.09 7.04
N LEU A 180 9.99 4.75 7.08
CA LEU A 180 9.67 5.90 6.25
C LEU A 180 10.04 7.17 7.03
N ILE A 181 11.06 7.91 6.54
CA ILE A 181 11.54 9.16 7.14
C ILE A 181 10.86 10.31 6.43
N LEU A 182 10.07 11.09 7.16
CA LEU A 182 9.36 12.28 6.72
C LEU A 182 9.95 13.53 7.35
N GLY A 183 9.59 14.69 6.85
CA GLY A 183 10.01 16.01 7.37
C GLY A 183 10.17 17.03 6.27
N LYS A 184 10.35 18.30 6.63
CA LYS A 184 10.52 19.40 5.69
C LYS A 184 11.71 19.17 4.75
N SER A 185 11.68 19.80 3.57
CA SER A 185 12.83 19.79 2.67
C SER A 185 14.03 20.42 3.38
N GLY A 186 15.18 19.77 3.27
CA GLY A 186 16.43 20.25 3.86
C GLY A 186 16.63 19.97 5.34
N ILE A 187 15.76 19.23 5.99
CA ILE A 187 15.89 18.89 7.42
C ILE A 187 16.95 17.80 7.72
N GLY A 188 17.55 17.19 6.69
CA GLY A 188 18.57 16.15 6.87
C GLY A 188 18.08 14.72 6.61
N LYS A 189 16.96 14.51 5.88
CA LYS A 189 16.44 13.15 5.59
C LYS A 189 17.42 12.29 4.78
N SER A 190 17.92 12.84 3.66
CA SER A 190 18.83 12.12 2.76
C SER A 190 20.19 11.91 3.41
N GLU A 191 20.69 12.89 4.19
CA GLU A 191 21.94 12.77 4.95
C GLU A 191 21.82 11.66 6.03
N CYS A 192 20.71 11.62 6.75
CA CYS A 192 20.43 10.53 7.71
C CYS A 192 20.36 9.16 7.01
N ALA A 193 19.71 9.08 5.86
CA ALA A 193 19.62 7.85 5.09
C ALA A 193 20.99 7.41 4.55
N LEU A 194 21.83 8.34 4.08
CA LEU A 194 23.19 8.04 3.63
C LEU A 194 24.05 7.45 4.78
N ASP A 195 23.95 8.05 5.97
CA ASP A 195 24.67 7.52 7.15
C ASP A 195 24.14 6.14 7.55
N LEU A 196 22.84 5.88 7.45
CA LEU A 196 22.27 4.54 7.62
C LEU A 196 22.84 3.52 6.60
N ILE A 197 22.98 3.92 5.33
CA ILE A 197 23.55 3.07 4.28
C ILE A 197 25.02 2.75 4.60
N LEU A 198 25.80 3.74 5.01
CA LEU A 198 27.19 3.55 5.44
C LEU A 198 27.32 2.56 6.62
N ARG A 199 26.28 2.43 7.43
CA ARG A 199 26.19 1.45 8.54
C ARG A 199 25.64 0.08 8.12
N GLY A 200 25.40 -0.13 6.80
CA GLY A 200 24.97 -1.41 6.25
C GLY A 200 23.45 -1.59 6.12
N HIS A 201 22.68 -0.52 6.24
CA HIS A 201 21.26 -0.53 5.93
C HIS A 201 21.02 -0.32 4.43
N ARG A 202 19.78 -0.50 3.97
CA ARG A 202 19.46 -0.53 2.54
C ARG A 202 18.51 0.57 2.14
N LEU A 203 18.85 1.35 1.11
CA LEU A 203 17.97 2.34 0.52
C LEU A 203 16.87 1.67 -0.30
N VAL A 204 15.65 2.13 -0.16
CA VAL A 204 14.53 1.77 -1.03
C VAL A 204 14.17 2.92 -1.97
N ALA A 205 14.03 4.12 -1.43
CA ALA A 205 13.72 5.32 -2.20
C ALA A 205 14.20 6.57 -1.45
N ASP A 206 14.66 7.59 -2.20
CA ASP A 206 14.95 8.93 -1.71
C ASP A 206 14.06 9.94 -2.43
N ASP A 207 13.77 11.07 -1.78
CA ASP A 207 12.95 12.20 -2.22
C ASP A 207 11.46 11.86 -2.40
N MET A 208 11.12 10.89 -3.25
CA MET A 208 9.73 10.49 -3.52
C MET A 208 9.56 8.97 -3.32
N VAL A 209 8.70 8.61 -2.38
CA VAL A 209 8.33 7.23 -2.11
C VAL A 209 6.94 6.95 -2.70
N ARG A 210 6.87 6.05 -3.68
CA ARG A 210 5.59 5.51 -4.16
C ARG A 210 5.12 4.44 -3.19
N ILE A 211 3.90 4.59 -2.68
CA ILE A 211 3.31 3.71 -1.68
C ILE A 211 2.07 3.05 -2.25
N GLN A 212 1.96 1.75 -2.11
CA GLN A 212 0.84 0.96 -2.59
C GLN A 212 0.27 0.11 -1.44
N ARG A 213 -1.05 0.13 -1.29
CA ARG A 213 -1.73 -0.72 -0.31
C ARG A 213 -1.83 -2.15 -0.85
N ARG A 214 -1.30 -3.12 -0.11
CA ARG A 214 -1.35 -4.55 -0.47
C ARG A 214 -2.43 -5.32 0.28
N SER A 215 -2.76 -4.89 1.50
CA SER A 215 -3.80 -5.50 2.32
C SER A 215 -4.42 -4.44 3.25
N PRO A 216 -5.48 -4.74 4.01
CA PRO A 216 -6.03 -3.84 5.01
C PRO A 216 -5.02 -3.31 6.05
N THR A 217 -3.93 -4.04 6.26
CA THR A 217 -2.91 -3.73 7.29
C THR A 217 -1.50 -3.56 6.72
N THR A 218 -1.34 -3.49 5.37
CA THR A 218 -0.01 -3.49 4.77
C THR A 218 0.09 -2.51 3.62
N VAL A 219 1.08 -1.63 3.69
CA VAL A 219 1.53 -0.77 2.60
C VAL A 219 2.97 -1.09 2.23
N LEU A 220 3.25 -1.12 0.92
CA LEU A 220 4.60 -1.28 0.36
C LEU A 220 5.07 0.05 -0.22
N GLY A 221 6.33 0.39 0.06
CA GLY A 221 7.00 1.52 -0.55
C GLY A 221 8.02 1.06 -1.61
N THR A 222 8.13 1.83 -2.68
CA THR A 222 9.08 1.66 -3.80
C THR A 222 9.60 3.02 -4.24
N GLY A 223 10.74 3.05 -4.92
CA GLY A 223 11.21 4.23 -5.66
C GLY A 223 10.51 4.35 -7.02
N PHE A 224 10.60 5.55 -7.61
CA PHE A 224 10.21 5.76 -9.02
C PHE A 224 11.35 5.31 -9.93
N GLU A 225 11.04 4.62 -11.01
CA GLU A 225 12.04 4.05 -11.94
C GLU A 225 13.07 5.08 -12.45
N VAL A 226 12.63 6.33 -12.71
CA VAL A 226 13.50 7.40 -13.24
C VAL A 226 14.60 7.83 -12.25
N ILE A 227 14.29 7.83 -10.95
CA ILE A 227 15.22 8.27 -9.89
C ILE A 227 15.67 7.10 -8.99
N LYS A 228 15.38 5.89 -9.40
CA LYS A 228 15.66 4.68 -8.64
C LYS A 228 17.15 4.57 -8.30
N HIS A 229 17.45 4.25 -7.04
CA HIS A 229 18.79 4.14 -6.49
C HIS A 229 19.61 5.45 -6.50
N HIS A 230 19.04 6.58 -6.91
CA HIS A 230 19.67 7.86 -6.83
C HIS A 230 19.30 8.57 -5.52
N MET A 231 20.21 9.39 -5.04
CA MET A 231 20.06 10.21 -3.84
C MET A 231 20.67 11.59 -4.10
N GLU A 232 19.93 12.64 -3.71
CA GLU A 232 20.48 13.99 -3.72
C GLU A 232 21.14 14.30 -2.37
N VAL A 233 22.44 14.59 -2.40
CA VAL A 233 23.22 14.96 -1.21
C VAL A 233 23.76 16.39 -1.40
N ARG A 234 23.43 17.28 -0.49
CA ARG A 234 23.89 18.67 -0.55
C ARG A 234 25.42 18.74 -0.53
N GLY A 235 25.97 19.46 -1.48
CA GLY A 235 27.42 19.61 -1.66
C GLY A 235 28.09 18.53 -2.52
N LEU A 236 27.44 17.37 -2.73
CA LEU A 236 27.90 16.31 -3.63
C LEU A 236 27.09 16.23 -4.92
N GLY A 237 25.82 16.70 -4.91
CA GLY A 237 24.89 16.52 -6.01
C GLY A 237 24.18 15.19 -5.99
N ILE A 238 23.78 14.68 -7.18
CA ILE A 238 23.07 13.41 -7.31
C ILE A 238 24.08 12.28 -7.39
N ILE A 239 23.98 11.32 -6.47
CA ILE A 239 24.81 10.12 -6.40
C ILE A 239 23.97 8.87 -6.67
N ASN A 240 24.59 7.82 -7.22
CA ASN A 240 23.93 6.52 -7.40
C ASN A 240 24.41 5.55 -6.32
N ILE A 241 23.53 5.21 -5.40
CA ILE A 241 23.84 4.37 -4.24
C ILE A 241 24.26 2.95 -4.65
N ARG A 242 23.57 2.36 -5.66
CA ARG A 242 23.92 1.04 -6.17
C ARG A 242 25.34 1.00 -6.76
N SER A 243 25.72 2.05 -7.48
CA SER A 243 27.05 2.12 -8.11
C SER A 243 28.17 2.36 -7.11
N LEU A 244 27.89 3.12 -6.03
CA LEU A 244 28.90 3.46 -5.01
C LEU A 244 29.06 2.35 -3.95
N PHE A 245 27.97 1.74 -3.51
CA PHE A 245 27.94 0.85 -2.34
C PHE A 245 27.54 -0.59 -2.67
N GLY A 246 27.23 -0.90 -3.92
CA GLY A 246 26.85 -2.24 -4.34
C GLY A 246 25.35 -2.54 -4.23
N VAL A 247 24.97 -3.75 -4.70
CA VAL A 247 23.56 -4.19 -4.70
C VAL A 247 23.04 -4.49 -3.29
N GLU A 248 23.89 -4.74 -2.34
CA GLU A 248 23.58 -4.94 -0.93
C GLU A 248 23.10 -3.68 -0.23
N ALA A 249 23.44 -2.50 -0.75
CA ALA A 249 23.02 -1.20 -0.20
C ALA A 249 21.63 -0.76 -0.66
N ILE A 250 20.97 -1.52 -1.54
CA ILE A 250 19.66 -1.16 -2.08
C ILE A 250 18.63 -2.26 -1.85
N ARG A 251 17.37 -1.87 -1.90
CA ARG A 251 16.21 -2.75 -1.90
C ARG A 251 15.13 -2.21 -2.84
N GLU A 252 14.56 -3.07 -3.67
CA GLU A 252 13.60 -2.66 -4.69
C GLU A 252 12.26 -2.20 -4.10
N GLN A 253 11.80 -2.87 -3.05
CA GLN A 253 10.55 -2.57 -2.35
C GLN A 253 10.62 -3.02 -0.90
N LYS A 254 9.90 -2.33 -0.03
CA LYS A 254 9.84 -2.66 1.39
C LYS A 254 8.47 -2.35 1.97
N LYS A 255 7.96 -3.26 2.82
CA LYS A 255 6.82 -2.95 3.68
C LYS A 255 7.20 -1.77 4.59
N ILE A 256 6.33 -0.76 4.66
CA ILE A 256 6.50 0.34 5.62
C ILE A 256 5.91 -0.13 6.95
N GLU A 257 6.71 -0.07 8.00
CA GLU A 257 6.39 -0.61 9.31
C GLU A 257 6.50 0.44 10.41
N LEU A 258 7.32 1.46 10.20
CA LEU A 258 7.54 2.57 11.12
C LEU A 258 7.65 3.87 10.32
N VAL A 259 7.02 4.92 10.83
CA VAL A 259 7.18 6.28 10.30
C VAL A 259 8.00 7.09 11.30
N VAL A 260 9.01 7.81 10.80
CA VAL A 260 9.81 8.74 11.58
C VAL A 260 9.65 10.12 10.97
N GLU A 261 9.09 11.05 11.70
CA GLU A 261 8.97 12.44 11.30
C GLU A 261 10.08 13.28 11.95
N LEU A 262 10.94 13.86 11.10
CA LEU A 262 11.96 14.79 11.54
C LEU A 262 11.34 16.19 11.64
N LEU A 263 11.44 16.82 12.81
CA LEU A 263 10.92 18.15 13.09
C LEU A 263 12.05 19.12 13.38
N GLU A 264 11.87 20.39 13.01
CA GLU A 264 12.71 21.47 13.52
C GLU A 264 12.51 21.57 15.04
N TRP A 265 13.60 21.72 15.78
CA TRP A 265 13.50 21.85 17.24
C TRP A 265 12.84 23.17 17.64
N ASP A 266 11.80 23.08 18.45
CA ASP A 266 11.13 24.24 19.04
C ASP A 266 11.25 24.17 20.59
N PRO A 267 11.88 25.16 21.24
CA PRO A 267 12.01 25.16 22.70
C PRO A 267 10.68 25.28 23.45
N ASN A 268 9.61 25.74 22.79
CA ASN A 268 8.30 25.91 23.37
C ASN A 268 7.38 24.67 23.18
N GLN A 269 7.85 23.68 22.43
CA GLN A 269 7.10 22.43 22.21
C GLN A 269 7.53 21.38 23.23
N ASP A 270 6.56 20.77 23.89
CA ASP A 270 6.82 19.61 24.74
C ASP A 270 6.94 18.36 23.86
N TYR A 271 8.04 17.65 24.00
CA TYR A 271 8.29 16.42 23.28
C TYR A 271 8.16 15.24 24.25
N ASP A 272 7.39 14.23 23.88
CA ASP A 272 7.28 13.00 24.69
C ASP A 272 8.68 12.42 24.95
N ARG A 273 9.10 12.42 26.22
CA ARG A 273 10.40 11.91 26.67
C ARG A 273 10.33 10.46 27.12
N LEU A 274 9.14 9.96 27.41
CA LEU A 274 8.94 8.67 28.03
C LEU A 274 8.43 7.61 27.05
N GLY A 275 7.90 8.03 25.87
CA GLY A 275 7.44 7.13 24.82
C GLY A 275 6.12 6.44 25.18
N PHE A 276 5.30 7.04 26.06
CA PHE A 276 4.00 6.50 26.47
C PHE A 276 2.92 6.73 25.41
N GLU A 277 3.03 7.80 24.63
CA GLU A 277 2.05 8.12 23.58
C GLU A 277 2.44 7.44 22.26
N GLU A 278 1.63 6.47 21.81
CA GLU A 278 1.78 5.89 20.48
C GLU A 278 1.07 6.76 19.45
N GLU A 279 1.81 7.64 18.81
CA GLU A 279 1.31 8.38 17.65
C GLU A 279 1.17 7.45 16.44
N ARG A 280 0.17 7.72 15.60
CA ARG A 280 -0.10 6.95 14.40
C ARG A 280 -0.17 7.83 13.17
N PHE A 281 0.37 7.33 12.09
CA PHE A 281 0.32 7.96 10.76
C PHE A 281 -0.48 7.07 9.81
N THR A 282 -1.49 7.65 9.16
CA THR A 282 -2.38 6.90 8.27
C THR A 282 -1.95 7.07 6.82
N ILE A 283 -1.65 5.96 6.14
CA ILE A 283 -1.35 5.91 4.69
C ILE A 283 -2.35 4.97 4.01
N LEU A 284 -3.14 5.48 3.06
CA LEU A 284 -4.13 4.71 2.31
C LEU A 284 -5.08 3.90 3.23
N GLY A 285 -5.42 4.44 4.40
CA GLY A 285 -6.28 3.79 5.39
C GLY A 285 -5.59 2.69 6.21
N VAL A 286 -4.25 2.61 6.15
CA VAL A 286 -3.44 1.74 7.02
C VAL A 286 -2.77 2.62 8.07
N GLU A 287 -3.00 2.30 9.34
CA GLU A 287 -2.39 2.99 10.48
C GLU A 287 -1.02 2.39 10.79
N LEU A 288 0.00 3.25 10.86
CA LEU A 288 1.38 2.90 11.15
C LEU A 288 1.85 3.64 12.41
N PRO A 289 2.65 3.02 13.28
CA PRO A 289 3.27 3.73 14.39
C PRO A 289 4.18 4.84 13.87
N MET A 290 4.14 5.99 14.53
CA MET A 290 4.94 7.16 14.17
C MET A 290 5.74 7.66 15.38
N LEU A 291 6.97 8.09 15.11
CA LEU A 291 7.83 8.77 16.07
C LEU A 291 8.18 10.15 15.53
N ARG A 292 8.08 11.17 16.36
CA ARG A 292 8.53 12.53 16.06
C ARG A 292 9.88 12.77 16.71
N ILE A 293 10.87 13.12 15.90
CA ILE A 293 12.25 13.35 16.35
C ILE A 293 12.64 14.78 16.05
N PRO A 294 12.82 15.64 17.09
CA PRO A 294 13.32 16.98 16.89
C PRO A 294 14.81 16.94 16.48
N VAL A 295 15.14 17.66 15.41
CA VAL A 295 16.49 17.79 14.88
C VAL A 295 17.19 18.94 15.62
N THR A 296 18.26 18.62 16.32
CA THR A 296 19.12 19.61 16.98
C THR A 296 20.55 19.44 16.52
N PRO A 297 21.36 20.53 16.50
CA PRO A 297 22.79 20.41 16.27
C PRO A 297 23.43 19.36 17.21
N ALA A 298 24.37 18.59 16.70
CA ALA A 298 25.08 17.52 17.43
C ALA A 298 24.25 16.28 17.82
N ARG A 299 22.98 16.20 17.51
CA ARG A 299 22.16 14.98 17.73
C ARG A 299 22.37 13.99 16.59
N ASN A 300 22.79 12.78 16.91
CA ASN A 300 22.95 11.72 15.92
C ASN A 300 21.59 11.10 15.57
N LEU A 301 20.96 11.58 14.48
CA LEU A 301 19.66 11.12 14.02
C LEU A 301 19.69 9.63 13.62
N THR A 302 20.75 9.21 12.97
CA THR A 302 20.92 7.84 12.49
C THR A 302 20.88 6.84 13.64
N THR A 303 21.59 7.11 14.72
CA THR A 303 21.54 6.26 15.92
C THR A 303 20.15 6.20 16.53
N ILE A 304 19.42 7.32 16.54
CA ILE A 304 18.06 7.34 17.08
C ILE A 304 17.12 6.51 16.19
N VAL A 305 17.24 6.60 14.87
CA VAL A 305 16.45 5.80 13.91
C VAL A 305 16.76 4.30 14.05
N GLU A 306 18.03 3.93 14.23
CA GLU A 306 18.44 2.53 14.50
C GLU A 306 17.82 1.99 15.79
N VAL A 307 17.89 2.78 16.88
CA VAL A 307 17.30 2.41 18.17
C VAL A 307 15.76 2.33 18.05
N ALA A 308 15.11 3.25 17.35
CA ALA A 308 13.68 3.22 17.11
C ALA A 308 13.25 1.95 16.36
N ALA A 309 14.00 1.55 15.32
CA ALA A 309 13.73 0.30 14.60
C ALA A 309 13.89 -0.94 15.49
N ARG A 310 14.91 -0.98 16.36
CA ARG A 310 15.11 -2.07 17.34
C ARG A 310 14.00 -2.11 18.38
N ASN A 311 13.60 -0.95 18.91
CA ASN A 311 12.49 -0.85 19.86
C ASN A 311 11.16 -1.31 19.25
N TYR A 312 10.91 -0.95 17.98
CA TYR A 312 9.77 -1.46 17.22
C TYR A 312 9.78 -2.99 17.14
N LEU A 313 10.93 -3.61 16.87
CA LEU A 313 11.06 -5.07 16.85
C LEU A 313 10.80 -5.70 18.23
N LEU A 314 11.30 -5.08 19.30
CA LEU A 314 11.05 -5.53 20.67
C LEU A 314 9.58 -5.47 21.03
N LYS A 315 8.90 -4.37 20.72
CA LYS A 315 7.44 -4.23 20.93
C LYS A 315 6.66 -5.30 20.18
N ARG A 316 7.05 -5.64 18.96
CA ARG A 316 6.44 -6.74 18.19
C ARG A 316 6.67 -8.13 18.80
N MET A 317 7.72 -8.31 19.55
CA MET A 317 8.02 -9.54 20.31
C MET A 317 7.28 -9.56 21.67
N GLY A 318 6.54 -8.51 22.01
CA GLY A 318 5.79 -8.39 23.27
C GLY A 318 6.54 -7.71 24.41
N PHE A 319 7.73 -7.15 24.14
CA PHE A 319 8.52 -6.41 25.13
C PHE A 319 8.34 -4.90 24.92
N ASP A 320 7.70 -4.22 25.85
CA ASP A 320 7.57 -2.76 25.84
C ASP A 320 8.28 -2.18 27.05
N SER A 321 9.46 -1.60 26.81
CA SER A 321 10.31 -1.04 27.85
C SER A 321 9.66 0.14 28.60
N ALA A 322 8.81 0.91 27.93
CA ALA A 322 8.09 2.03 28.55
C ALA A 322 7.05 1.51 29.56
N LEU A 323 6.25 0.52 29.14
CA LEU A 323 5.25 -0.12 30.03
C LEU A 323 5.91 -0.89 31.18
N GLU A 324 7.05 -1.52 30.95
CA GLU A 324 7.80 -2.17 32.05
C GLU A 324 8.35 -1.14 33.05
N PHE A 325 8.85 -0.02 32.55
CA PHE A 325 9.33 1.06 33.41
C PHE A 325 8.19 1.66 34.23
N GLU A 326 7.04 1.95 33.61
CA GLU A 326 5.84 2.44 34.28
C GLU A 326 5.38 1.50 35.41
N LYS A 327 5.29 0.20 35.14
CA LYS A 327 4.92 -0.80 36.14
C LYS A 327 5.89 -0.82 37.33
N LYS A 328 7.19 -0.75 37.06
CA LYS A 328 8.21 -0.68 38.11
C LYS A 328 8.10 0.60 38.93
N LEU A 329 7.82 1.73 38.30
CA LEU A 329 7.64 3.02 38.98
C LEU A 329 6.43 2.98 39.92
N LEU A 330 5.28 2.49 39.43
CA LEU A 330 4.06 2.34 40.25
C LEU A 330 4.30 1.39 41.42
N GLN A 331 4.94 0.25 41.22
CA GLN A 331 5.28 -0.68 42.30
C GLN A 331 6.22 -0.08 43.37
N THR A 332 7.11 0.83 42.94
CA THR A 332 8.01 1.50 43.86
C THR A 332 7.30 2.58 44.67
N MET A 333 6.31 3.25 44.04
CA MET A 333 5.50 4.28 44.71
C MET A 333 4.44 3.68 45.67
N GLU A 334 4.01 2.44 45.45
CA GLU A 334 3.07 1.71 46.29
C GLU A 334 3.71 1.05 47.53
N LYS A 335 5.06 0.94 47.58
CA LYS A 335 5.73 0.46 48.80
C LYS A 335 5.72 1.54 49.87
N PRO A 336 5.09 1.32 51.05
CA PRO A 336 5.19 2.27 52.16
C PRO A 336 6.65 2.47 52.53
N MET A 337 7.06 3.72 52.79
CA MET A 337 8.33 3.98 53.44
C MET A 337 8.34 3.21 54.77
N GLU A 338 9.12 2.13 54.85
CA GLU A 338 9.47 1.58 56.14
C GLU A 338 10.20 2.70 56.90
N THR A 339 9.53 3.26 57.89
CA THR A 339 10.15 4.16 58.86
C THR A 339 11.23 3.36 59.56
N ASP A 340 12.47 3.70 59.32
CA ASP A 340 13.63 3.26 60.08
C ASP A 340 13.43 3.76 61.53
N SER A 341 12.82 2.90 62.34
CA SER A 341 12.72 3.12 63.80
C SER A 341 14.11 2.79 64.35
N GLY A 342 14.93 3.82 64.49
CA GLY A 342 16.23 3.73 65.15
C GLY A 342 16.06 3.07 66.52
N GLU A 343 16.71 1.95 66.67
CA GLU A 343 17.03 1.37 67.97
C GLU A 343 18.01 2.34 68.66
N GLU A 344 17.48 3.06 69.66
CA GLU A 344 18.34 3.71 70.63
C GLU A 344 19.01 2.62 71.52
N ASP A 345 20.27 2.36 71.23
CA ASP A 345 21.13 1.58 72.11
C ASP A 345 21.34 2.37 73.43
N GLU A 346 20.64 1.98 74.47
CA GLU A 346 20.99 2.35 75.89
C GLU A 346 22.27 1.67 76.25
N VAL A 347 23.31 2.45 76.45
CA VAL A 347 24.58 2.02 77.09
C VAL A 347 24.50 2.25 78.58
N GLU A 348 24.53 1.17 79.35
CA GLU A 348 25.00 1.14 80.74
C GLU A 348 26.47 0.69 80.78
#